data_253194520b4847720fdfeca8a89e5352
#
_entry.id   253194520b4847720fdfeca8a89e5352
#
_cell.length_a   1.000
_cell.length_b   1.000
_cell.length_c   1.000
_cell.angle_alpha   90.00
_cell.angle_beta   90.00
_cell.angle_gamma   90.00
#
_symmetry.space_group_name_H-M   'P 1'
#
loop_
_entity.id
_entity.type
_entity.pdbx_description
1 polymer ?
#
loop_
_entity_poly.entity_id
_entity_poly.type
_entity_poly.pdbx_seq_one_letter_code
_entity_poly.pdbx_strand_id
1 'polypeptide(L)'
;DSVGKARYECPDMLAGAVIFSNSGNGSLKVQISPDFIDREHMLPVIYVYSEFLSEVVSSSERRVSVYSPARCSQFKGVLMGNGTLDLHGLDCDKAVGVLASGNGTVILRGKCDSALLKLTGTGRVDAFGMDAGDVVCQTLGTGDITCRFSKSLVQKGLGSTTIHYKGDPGKVRKKGLAKFNHVPDCD
;
A
#
# COMPACT_ATOMS: atom_id res chain seq x y z
N ASP A 1 -9.27 7.91 25.18
CA ASP A 1 -9.07 8.54 23.87
C ASP A 1 -7.60 8.38 23.46
N SER A 2 -7.34 7.59 22.39
CA SER A 2 -5.99 7.25 21.94
C SER A 2 -5.55 8.08 20.72
N VAL A 3 -6.41 8.90 20.16
CA VAL A 3 -6.14 9.74 18.97
C VAL A 3 -4.96 10.70 19.25
N GLY A 4 -4.05 10.80 18.28
CA GLY A 4 -2.84 11.61 18.40
C GLY A 4 -1.74 10.99 19.27
N LYS A 5 -1.89 9.73 19.68
CA LYS A 5 -0.91 9.00 20.48
C LYS A 5 -0.24 7.91 19.67
N ALA A 6 1.00 7.61 20.01
CA ALA A 6 1.70 6.41 19.59
C ALA A 6 1.97 5.55 20.82
N ARG A 7 1.75 4.25 20.70
CA ARG A 7 2.08 3.23 21.69
C ARG A 7 3.00 2.22 21.05
N TYR A 8 3.96 1.70 21.78
CA TYR A 8 4.77 0.60 21.32
C TYR A 8 4.92 -0.47 22.42
N GLU A 9 5.06 -1.69 21.97
CA GLU A 9 5.27 -2.87 22.81
C GLU A 9 6.62 -3.47 22.42
N CYS A 10 7.56 -3.47 23.33
CA CYS A 10 8.89 -4.02 23.13
C CYS A 10 9.51 -4.50 24.44
N PRO A 11 10.50 -5.40 24.41
CA PRO A 11 11.34 -5.68 25.56
C PRO A 11 12.02 -4.41 26.08
N ASP A 12 12.21 -4.30 27.41
CA ASP A 12 12.78 -3.12 28.05
C ASP A 12 14.11 -2.65 27.43
N MET A 13 14.94 -3.59 26.98
CA MET A 13 16.23 -3.30 26.31
C MET A 13 16.08 -2.56 24.97
N LEU A 14 14.90 -2.55 24.36
CA LEU A 14 14.61 -1.87 23.10
C LEU A 14 13.78 -0.60 23.28
N ALA A 15 13.41 -0.25 24.51
CA ALA A 15 12.55 0.91 24.78
C ALA A 15 13.16 2.22 24.26
N GLY A 16 14.50 2.37 24.27
CA GLY A 16 15.21 3.52 23.70
C GLY A 16 15.51 3.44 22.21
N ALA A 17 15.19 2.31 21.54
CA ALA A 17 15.52 2.11 20.14
C ALA A 17 14.52 2.74 19.17
N VAL A 18 13.29 3.02 19.62
CA VAL A 18 12.23 3.59 18.78
C VAL A 18 12.30 5.11 18.83
N ILE A 19 12.51 5.72 17.67
CA ILE A 19 12.62 7.16 17.51
C ILE A 19 11.35 7.67 16.82
N PHE A 20 10.65 8.58 17.48
CA PHE A 20 9.51 9.30 16.93
C PHE A 20 9.92 10.73 16.60
N SER A 21 9.73 11.14 15.35
CA SER A 21 10.00 12.51 14.91
C SER A 21 8.73 13.11 14.31
N ASN A 22 8.23 14.21 14.90
CA ASN A 22 7.10 14.96 14.39
C ASN A 22 7.63 16.26 13.78
N SER A 23 7.41 16.45 12.48
CA SER A 23 7.89 17.61 11.75
C SER A 23 6.96 18.85 11.83
N GLY A 24 5.91 18.79 12.64
CA GLY A 24 4.98 19.91 12.84
C GLY A 24 4.03 20.20 11.66
N ASN A 25 4.19 19.52 10.54
CA ASN A 25 3.35 19.63 9.33
C ASN A 25 2.32 18.49 9.21
N GLY A 26 2.00 17.83 10.32
CA GLY A 26 1.12 16.64 10.33
C GLY A 26 1.80 15.34 9.92
N SER A 27 3.13 15.31 9.81
CA SER A 27 3.90 14.11 9.45
C SER A 27 4.60 13.52 10.66
N LEU A 28 4.28 12.27 11.00
CA LEU A 28 4.98 11.48 12.00
C LEU A 28 5.93 10.50 11.30
N LYS A 29 7.21 10.56 11.64
CA LYS A 29 8.24 9.61 11.22
C LYS A 29 8.57 8.69 12.39
N VAL A 30 8.54 7.39 12.14
CA VAL A 30 8.90 6.36 13.11
C VAL A 30 10.10 5.59 12.57
N GLN A 31 11.15 5.48 13.35
CA GLN A 31 12.40 4.80 12.99
C GLN A 31 12.89 3.93 14.15
N ILE A 32 13.66 2.91 13.82
CA ILE A 32 14.47 2.18 14.81
C ILE A 32 15.89 2.69 14.69
N SER A 33 16.55 2.94 15.83
CA SER A 33 17.96 3.37 15.87
C SER A 33 18.85 2.35 15.17
N PRO A 34 19.78 2.78 14.32
CA PRO A 34 20.71 1.89 13.63
C PRO A 34 21.49 0.95 14.56
N ASP A 35 21.77 1.39 15.77
CA ASP A 35 22.51 0.62 16.78
C ASP A 35 21.83 -0.68 17.22
N PHE A 36 20.53 -0.83 16.89
CA PHE A 36 19.70 -1.98 17.24
C PHE A 36 19.29 -2.86 16.06
N ILE A 37 19.68 -2.50 14.83
CA ILE A 37 19.25 -3.20 13.61
C ILE A 37 19.84 -4.62 13.50
N ASP A 38 21.04 -4.85 14.02
CA ASP A 38 21.74 -6.15 13.94
C ASP A 38 21.29 -7.20 14.95
N ARG A 39 20.34 -6.90 15.78
CA ARG A 39 19.81 -7.88 16.73
C ARG A 39 18.60 -8.57 16.14
N GLU A 40 18.74 -9.83 15.79
CA GLU A 40 17.68 -10.73 15.22
C GLU A 40 16.42 -10.86 16.10
N HIS A 41 16.28 -10.12 17.18
CA HIS A 41 15.36 -10.39 18.26
C HIS A 41 14.25 -9.36 18.34
N MET A 42 13.03 -9.83 18.19
CA MET A 42 11.76 -9.18 18.56
C MET A 42 11.70 -7.66 18.34
N LEU A 43 11.52 -7.26 17.07
CA LEU A 43 11.24 -5.86 16.77
C LEU A 43 9.97 -5.39 17.50
N PRO A 44 9.95 -4.13 17.97
CA PRO A 44 8.80 -3.57 18.63
C PRO A 44 7.58 -3.54 17.72
N VAL A 45 6.40 -3.77 18.30
CA VAL A 45 5.13 -3.51 17.63
C VAL A 45 4.73 -2.08 17.96
N ILE A 46 4.49 -1.28 16.94
CA ILE A 46 4.21 0.14 17.08
C ILE A 46 2.78 0.40 16.60
N TYR A 47 1.96 0.99 17.46
CA TYR A 47 0.60 1.39 17.20
C TYR A 47 0.53 2.92 17.11
N VAL A 48 0.05 3.44 16.01
CA VAL A 48 -0.18 4.88 15.81
C VAL A 48 -1.67 5.11 15.62
N TYR A 49 -2.24 6.00 16.41
CA TYR A 49 -3.65 6.35 16.37
C TYR A 49 -3.80 7.75 15.78
N SER A 50 -4.39 7.84 14.60
CA SER A 50 -4.63 9.10 13.90
C SER A 50 -6.09 9.23 13.49
N GLU A 51 -6.67 10.40 13.70
CA GLU A 51 -8.02 10.71 13.22
C GLU A 51 -8.04 10.95 11.70
N PHE A 52 -6.99 11.60 11.19
CA PHE A 52 -6.88 11.97 9.77
C PHE A 52 -5.59 11.43 9.17
N LEU A 53 -5.65 10.21 8.66
CA LEU A 53 -4.54 9.59 7.96
C LEU A 53 -4.84 9.58 6.46
N SER A 54 -4.04 10.26 5.65
CA SER A 54 -4.20 10.32 4.19
C SER A 54 -3.02 9.73 3.42
N GLU A 55 -1.86 9.56 4.06
CA GLU A 55 -0.69 8.97 3.43
C GLU A 55 0.11 8.10 4.41
N VAL A 56 0.58 6.97 3.91
CA VAL A 56 1.53 6.10 4.62
C VAL A 56 2.67 5.76 3.68
N VAL A 57 3.90 6.01 4.13
CA VAL A 57 5.12 5.62 3.42
C VAL A 57 5.90 4.64 4.29
N SER A 58 6.21 3.48 3.76
CA SER A 58 7.01 2.47 4.44
C SER A 58 8.25 2.13 3.64
N SER A 59 9.40 2.12 4.31
CA SER A 59 10.65 1.53 3.81
C SER A 59 11.06 0.29 4.64
N SER A 60 10.15 -0.20 5.47
CA SER A 60 10.38 -1.37 6.32
C SER A 60 10.36 -2.66 5.53
N GLU A 61 11.16 -3.64 5.93
CA GLU A 61 11.09 -5.02 5.47
C GLU A 61 10.00 -5.83 6.18
N ARG A 62 9.34 -5.22 7.16
CA ARG A 62 8.26 -5.83 7.94
C ARG A 62 6.89 -5.41 7.42
N ARG A 63 5.84 -5.93 8.04
CA ARG A 63 4.47 -5.54 7.74
C ARG A 63 4.13 -4.22 8.42
N VAL A 64 3.57 -3.30 7.66
CA VAL A 64 2.88 -2.10 8.15
C VAL A 64 1.41 -2.24 7.77
N SER A 65 0.52 -2.18 8.76
CA SER A 65 -0.92 -2.30 8.53
C SER A 65 -1.65 -1.03 8.93
N VAL A 66 -2.61 -0.63 8.12
CA VAL A 66 -3.53 0.49 8.39
C VAL A 66 -4.93 -0.08 8.45
N TYR A 67 -5.69 0.31 9.47
CA TYR A 67 -7.05 -0.17 9.67
C TYR A 67 -8.03 1.00 9.72
N SER A 68 -9.03 0.93 8.86
CA SER A 68 -10.21 1.81 8.85
C SER A 68 -9.87 3.31 9.00
N PRO A 69 -9.06 3.88 8.11
CA PRO A 69 -8.82 5.32 8.13
C PRO A 69 -10.14 6.05 7.88
N ALA A 70 -10.26 7.26 8.43
CA ALA A 70 -11.41 8.10 8.16
C ALA A 70 -11.53 8.36 6.66
N ARG A 71 -12.77 8.53 6.18
CA ARG A 71 -13.02 8.87 4.77
C ARG A 71 -12.23 10.11 4.36
N CYS A 72 -11.58 10.04 3.22
CA CYS A 72 -10.79 11.13 2.68
C CYS A 72 -10.95 11.24 1.16
N SER A 73 -10.62 12.40 0.59
CA SER A 73 -10.64 12.57 -0.86
C SER A 73 -9.56 11.71 -1.55
N GLN A 74 -8.39 11.59 -0.93
CA GLN A 74 -7.33 10.73 -1.46
C GLN A 74 -6.59 10.03 -0.32
N PHE A 75 -6.40 8.72 -0.46
CA PHE A 75 -5.50 7.93 0.37
C PHE A 75 -4.32 7.42 -0.44
N LYS A 76 -3.09 7.57 0.08
CA LYS A 76 -1.88 7.15 -0.61
C LYS A 76 -1.04 6.21 0.25
N GLY A 77 -0.73 5.03 -0.27
CA GLY A 77 0.20 4.08 0.32
C GLY A 77 1.42 3.88 -0.57
N VAL A 78 2.61 4.03 -0.01
CA VAL A 78 3.89 3.85 -0.72
C VAL A 78 4.76 2.87 0.03
N LEU A 79 5.24 1.86 -0.67
CA LEU A 79 6.25 0.93 -0.18
C LEU A 79 7.54 1.09 -0.98
N MET A 80 8.64 1.27 -0.26
CA MET A 80 10.01 1.33 -0.78
C MET A 80 10.84 0.26 -0.09
N GLY A 81 10.73 -1.01 -0.53
CA GLY A 81 11.44 -2.11 0.13
C GLY A 81 10.78 -3.46 -0.11
N ASN A 82 11.16 -4.44 0.72
CA ASN A 82 10.73 -5.84 0.57
C ASN A 82 9.62 -6.24 1.55
N GLY A 83 9.12 -5.32 2.37
CA GLY A 83 8.09 -5.59 3.36
C GLY A 83 6.67 -5.68 2.77
N THR A 84 5.70 -5.54 3.64
CA THR A 84 4.28 -5.52 3.27
C THR A 84 3.62 -4.25 3.80
N LEU A 85 2.96 -3.52 2.91
CA LEU A 85 2.05 -2.42 3.28
C LEU A 85 0.61 -2.88 3.05
N ASP A 86 -0.14 -3.04 4.13
CA ASP A 86 -1.48 -3.63 4.10
C ASP A 86 -2.52 -2.59 4.56
N LEU A 87 -3.34 -2.11 3.63
CA LEU A 87 -4.29 -1.02 3.82
C LEU A 87 -5.71 -1.58 3.84
N HIS A 88 -6.35 -1.57 5.00
CA HIS A 88 -7.68 -2.11 5.21
C HIS A 88 -8.73 -1.03 5.44
N GLY A 89 -9.94 -1.27 4.92
CA GLY A 89 -11.10 -0.44 5.21
C GLY A 89 -11.02 0.96 4.59
N LEU A 90 -10.31 1.09 3.45
CA LEU A 90 -10.25 2.34 2.72
C LEU A 90 -11.66 2.75 2.25
N ASP A 91 -12.00 4.02 2.45
CA ASP A 91 -13.18 4.68 1.90
C ASP A 91 -12.73 6.07 1.40
N CYS A 92 -12.52 6.20 0.09
CA CYS A 92 -11.97 7.44 -0.47
C CYS A 92 -12.41 7.64 -1.92
N ASP A 93 -12.33 8.88 -2.40
CA ASP A 93 -12.63 9.14 -3.81
C ASP A 93 -11.51 8.58 -4.69
N LYS A 94 -10.25 8.67 -4.19
CA LYS A 94 -9.08 8.14 -4.92
C LYS A 94 -8.14 7.37 -4.01
N ALA A 95 -7.89 6.11 -4.35
CA ALA A 95 -6.84 5.30 -3.74
C ALA A 95 -5.57 5.28 -4.59
N VAL A 96 -4.40 5.42 -3.96
CA VAL A 96 -3.10 5.34 -4.64
C VAL A 96 -2.23 4.32 -3.93
N GLY A 97 -1.95 3.20 -4.59
CA GLY A 97 -1.03 2.17 -4.12
C GLY A 97 0.25 2.16 -4.96
N VAL A 98 1.40 2.31 -4.32
CA VAL A 98 2.69 2.41 -5.01
C VAL A 98 3.69 1.42 -4.42
N LEU A 99 4.18 0.49 -5.22
CA LEU A 99 5.44 -0.19 -4.97
C LEU A 99 6.54 0.56 -5.76
N ALA A 100 7.27 1.43 -5.06
CA ALA A 100 8.24 2.33 -5.68
C ALA A 100 9.57 1.62 -5.98
N SER A 101 9.97 0.67 -5.13
CA SER A 101 11.20 -0.13 -5.30
C SER A 101 11.11 -1.42 -4.48
N GLY A 102 12.00 -2.36 -4.76
CA GLY A 102 12.09 -3.63 -4.02
C GLY A 102 11.13 -4.71 -4.50
N ASN A 103 11.02 -5.78 -3.71
CA ASN A 103 10.22 -6.97 -3.99
C ASN A 103 9.07 -7.17 -2.98
N GLY A 104 8.60 -6.08 -2.39
CA GLY A 104 7.55 -6.10 -1.38
C GLY A 104 6.14 -6.24 -1.95
N THR A 105 5.16 -6.15 -1.06
CA THR A 105 3.74 -6.26 -1.41
C THR A 105 2.95 -5.08 -0.86
N VAL A 106 2.19 -4.41 -1.72
CA VAL A 106 1.21 -3.40 -1.32
C VAL A 106 -0.19 -4.00 -1.49
N ILE A 107 -0.97 -4.01 -0.43
CA ILE A 107 -2.32 -4.58 -0.42
C ILE A 107 -3.32 -3.46 -0.13
N LEU A 108 -4.38 -3.38 -0.93
CA LEU A 108 -5.45 -2.39 -0.75
C LEU A 108 -6.79 -3.10 -0.65
N ARG A 109 -7.56 -2.75 0.40
CA ARG A 109 -8.91 -3.28 0.62
C ARG A 109 -9.86 -2.17 1.04
N GLY A 110 -11.07 -2.20 0.50
CA GLY A 110 -12.12 -1.22 0.77
C GLY A 110 -12.82 -0.78 -0.50
N LYS A 111 -13.16 0.50 -0.61
CA LYS A 111 -13.86 1.06 -1.77
C LYS A 111 -13.31 2.42 -2.17
N CYS A 112 -13.34 2.71 -3.47
CA CYS A 112 -12.99 4.02 -4.01
C CYS A 112 -13.64 4.27 -5.37
N ASP A 113 -13.78 5.54 -5.75
CA ASP A 113 -14.26 5.87 -7.09
C ASP A 113 -13.19 5.59 -8.14
N SER A 114 -11.91 5.84 -7.80
CA SER A 114 -10.79 5.58 -8.69
C SER A 114 -9.58 5.04 -7.95
N ALA A 115 -8.84 4.11 -8.56
CA ALA A 115 -7.59 3.59 -8.05
C ALA A 115 -6.43 3.82 -9.02
N LEU A 116 -5.29 4.26 -8.48
CA LEU A 116 -4.02 4.34 -9.19
C LEU A 116 -3.04 3.35 -8.56
N LEU A 117 -2.71 2.29 -9.30
CA LEU A 117 -1.81 1.24 -8.88
C LEU A 117 -0.50 1.38 -9.65
N LYS A 118 0.61 1.63 -8.93
CA LYS A 118 1.95 1.80 -9.53
C LYS A 118 2.87 0.68 -9.11
N LEU A 119 3.52 0.04 -10.07
CA LEU A 119 4.54 -0.97 -9.85
C LEU A 119 5.82 -0.56 -10.56
N THR A 120 6.85 -0.19 -9.80
CA THR A 120 8.19 0.13 -10.32
C THR A 120 9.21 -0.92 -9.88
N GLY A 121 8.98 -1.59 -8.77
CA GLY A 121 9.79 -2.71 -8.29
C GLY A 121 9.48 -4.05 -8.96
N THR A 122 9.86 -5.14 -8.30
CA THR A 122 9.68 -6.53 -8.78
C THR A 122 8.66 -7.32 -7.98
N GLY A 123 7.95 -6.70 -7.05
CA GLY A 123 6.99 -7.37 -6.16
C GLY A 123 5.55 -7.33 -6.66
N ARG A 124 4.62 -7.03 -5.76
CA ARG A 124 3.19 -7.15 -6.03
C ARG A 124 2.39 -5.94 -5.52
N VAL A 125 1.39 -5.53 -6.31
CA VAL A 125 0.32 -4.63 -5.85
C VAL A 125 -1.01 -5.38 -5.92
N ASP A 126 -1.59 -5.67 -4.76
CA ASP A 126 -2.83 -6.44 -4.64
C ASP A 126 -4.01 -5.56 -4.25
N ALA A 127 -4.91 -5.35 -5.16
CA ALA A 127 -6.15 -4.59 -4.98
C ALA A 127 -7.40 -5.41 -5.35
N PHE A 128 -7.35 -6.76 -5.23
CA PHE A 128 -8.56 -7.56 -5.43
C PHE A 128 -9.63 -7.30 -4.37
N GLY A 129 -9.22 -6.91 -3.16
CA GLY A 129 -10.14 -6.54 -2.08
C GLY A 129 -10.60 -5.08 -2.13
N MET A 130 -10.31 -4.35 -3.22
CA MET A 130 -10.71 -2.97 -3.43
C MET A 130 -11.82 -2.90 -4.47
N ASP A 131 -13.00 -2.43 -4.07
CA ASP A 131 -14.08 -2.12 -5.01
C ASP A 131 -13.84 -0.74 -5.62
N ALA A 132 -13.27 -0.71 -6.82
CA ALA A 132 -12.94 0.52 -7.54
C ALA A 132 -13.85 0.74 -8.75
N GLY A 133 -14.19 2.00 -9.01
CA GLY A 133 -14.85 2.38 -10.25
C GLY A 133 -13.89 2.30 -11.43
N ASP A 134 -12.95 3.22 -11.48
CA ASP A 134 -11.92 3.29 -12.50
C ASP A 134 -10.56 2.88 -11.94
N VAL A 135 -9.82 2.05 -12.68
CA VAL A 135 -8.47 1.61 -12.28
C VAL A 135 -7.44 2.00 -13.32
N VAL A 136 -6.37 2.63 -12.88
CA VAL A 136 -5.19 2.92 -13.71
C VAL A 136 -3.99 2.15 -13.16
N CYS A 137 -3.42 1.24 -13.94
CA CYS A 137 -2.18 0.55 -13.62
C CYS A 137 -1.01 1.20 -14.34
N GLN A 138 -0.03 1.71 -13.60
CA GLN A 138 1.23 2.23 -14.13
C GLN A 138 2.36 1.24 -13.85
N THR A 139 2.98 0.70 -14.90
CA THR A 139 3.95 -0.39 -14.78
C THR A 139 5.28 -0.01 -15.42
N LEU A 140 6.34 0.03 -14.61
CA LEU A 140 7.72 0.20 -15.04
C LEU A 140 8.60 -0.96 -14.56
N GLY A 141 8.09 -1.78 -13.64
CA GLY A 141 8.77 -2.93 -13.06
C GLY A 141 8.37 -4.26 -13.70
N THR A 142 8.76 -5.33 -13.03
CA THR A 142 8.35 -6.70 -13.29
C THR A 142 7.60 -7.23 -12.08
N GLY A 143 6.57 -8.02 -12.24
CA GLY A 143 5.79 -8.54 -11.11
C GLY A 143 4.30 -8.51 -11.41
N ASP A 144 3.48 -8.46 -10.38
CA ASP A 144 2.05 -8.65 -10.53
C ASP A 144 1.24 -7.49 -9.97
N ILE A 145 0.20 -7.10 -10.71
CA ILE A 145 -0.86 -6.24 -10.18
C ILE A 145 -2.15 -7.06 -10.23
N THR A 146 -2.88 -7.09 -9.12
CA THR A 146 -4.22 -7.64 -9.08
C THR A 146 -5.21 -6.52 -8.80
N CYS A 147 -6.33 -6.47 -9.52
CA CYS A 147 -7.32 -5.41 -9.33
C CYS A 147 -8.74 -5.86 -9.69
N ARG A 148 -9.72 -5.16 -9.11
CA ARG A 148 -11.13 -5.26 -9.45
C ARG A 148 -11.62 -3.88 -9.88
N PHE A 149 -12.45 -3.82 -10.91
CA PHE A 149 -13.03 -2.57 -11.38
C PHE A 149 -14.47 -2.76 -11.88
N SER A 150 -15.25 -1.69 -11.81
CA SER A 150 -16.65 -1.69 -12.31
C SER A 150 -16.83 -0.84 -13.57
N LYS A 151 -16.02 0.22 -13.76
CA LYS A 151 -16.17 1.16 -14.88
C LYS A 151 -15.11 0.97 -15.96
N SER A 152 -13.82 1.09 -15.62
CA SER A 152 -12.73 0.95 -16.59
C SER A 152 -11.40 0.50 -15.97
N LEU A 153 -10.59 -0.18 -16.78
CA LEU A 153 -9.20 -0.51 -16.48
C LEU A 153 -8.29 0.01 -17.59
N VAL A 154 -7.34 0.87 -17.22
CA VAL A 154 -6.35 1.41 -18.15
C VAL A 154 -4.94 1.05 -17.67
N GLN A 155 -4.17 0.36 -18.51
CA GLN A 155 -2.75 0.12 -18.25
C GLN A 155 -1.88 1.09 -19.07
N LYS A 156 -0.85 1.63 -18.39
CA LYS A 156 0.19 2.49 -18.99
C LYS A 156 1.56 2.03 -18.52
N GLY A 157 2.57 2.13 -19.39
CA GLY A 157 3.96 1.86 -19.03
C GLY A 157 4.57 0.67 -19.77
N LEU A 158 5.88 0.49 -19.59
CA LEU A 158 6.72 -0.40 -20.39
C LEU A 158 7.23 -1.63 -19.60
N GLY A 159 6.81 -1.79 -18.34
CA GLY A 159 7.22 -2.91 -17.49
C GLY A 159 6.65 -4.26 -17.97
N SER A 160 7.40 -5.33 -17.73
CA SER A 160 6.96 -6.72 -17.97
C SER A 160 6.09 -7.25 -16.81
N THR A 161 5.00 -6.56 -16.54
CA THR A 161 4.08 -6.84 -15.44
C THR A 161 2.92 -7.69 -15.93
N THR A 162 2.42 -8.61 -15.10
CA THR A 162 1.15 -9.30 -15.32
C THR A 162 0.05 -8.60 -14.51
N ILE A 163 -1.06 -8.28 -15.17
CA ILE A 163 -2.23 -7.68 -14.53
C ILE A 163 -3.34 -8.72 -14.51
N HIS A 164 -3.67 -9.19 -13.31
CA HIS A 164 -4.82 -10.05 -13.07
C HIS A 164 -6.01 -9.16 -12.68
N TYR A 165 -7.10 -9.27 -13.38
CA TYR A 165 -8.22 -8.38 -13.13
C TYR A 165 -9.57 -9.10 -13.09
N LYS A 166 -10.49 -8.52 -12.31
CA LYS A 166 -11.91 -8.83 -12.28
C LYS A 166 -12.69 -7.62 -12.82
N GLY A 167 -13.66 -7.87 -13.69
CA GLY A 167 -14.48 -6.85 -14.33
C GLY A 167 -14.68 -7.14 -15.81
N ASP A 168 -15.42 -6.27 -16.50
CA ASP A 168 -15.78 -6.45 -17.91
C ASP A 168 -14.55 -6.30 -18.85
N PRO A 169 -14.14 -7.36 -19.58
CA PRO A 169 -13.01 -7.28 -20.51
C PRO A 169 -13.18 -6.21 -21.60
N GLY A 170 -14.40 -5.89 -21.99
CA GLY A 170 -14.69 -4.84 -22.99
C GLY A 170 -14.31 -3.43 -22.53
N LYS A 171 -14.11 -3.23 -21.24
CA LYS A 171 -13.72 -1.95 -20.63
C LYS A 171 -12.23 -1.85 -20.29
N VAL A 172 -11.41 -2.79 -20.77
CA VAL A 172 -9.95 -2.81 -20.55
C VAL A 172 -9.23 -2.12 -21.71
N ARG A 173 -8.37 -1.15 -21.39
CA ARG A 173 -7.55 -0.42 -22.37
C ARG A 173 -6.07 -0.61 -22.07
N LYS A 174 -5.36 -1.27 -22.98
CA LYS A 174 -3.92 -1.47 -22.90
C LYS A 174 -3.18 -0.36 -23.66
N LYS A 175 -2.31 0.37 -22.94
CA LYS A 175 -1.42 1.42 -23.53
C LYS A 175 0.04 1.14 -23.18
N GLY A 176 0.46 -0.12 -23.10
CA GLY A 176 1.80 -0.54 -22.72
C GLY A 176 2.03 -2.03 -22.94
N LEU A 177 3.07 -2.61 -22.31
CA LEU A 177 3.55 -3.97 -22.57
C LEU A 177 3.04 -5.03 -21.59
N ALA A 178 2.31 -4.65 -20.55
CA ALA A 178 1.82 -5.61 -19.55
C ALA A 178 0.97 -6.72 -20.16
N LYS A 179 1.04 -7.91 -19.57
CA LYS A 179 0.15 -9.03 -19.86
C LYS A 179 -1.14 -8.89 -19.06
N PHE A 180 -2.26 -9.26 -19.63
CA PHE A 180 -3.56 -9.25 -18.96
C PHE A 180 -4.07 -10.68 -18.77
N ASN A 181 -4.54 -10.94 -17.57
CA ASN A 181 -5.19 -12.20 -17.21
C ASN A 181 -6.54 -11.89 -16.54
N HIS A 182 -7.63 -12.22 -17.24
CA HIS A 182 -8.96 -12.08 -16.69
C HIS A 182 -9.23 -13.21 -15.70
N VAL A 183 -9.61 -12.86 -14.50
CA VAL A 183 -10.02 -13.79 -13.45
C VAL A 183 -11.53 -13.70 -13.36
N PRO A 184 -12.29 -14.75 -13.73
CA PRO A 184 -13.73 -14.72 -13.62
C PRO A 184 -14.15 -14.58 -12.15
N ASP A 185 -15.30 -13.95 -11.92
CA ASP A 185 -15.91 -14.02 -10.61
C ASP A 185 -16.37 -15.48 -10.40
N CYS A 186 -15.96 -16.10 -9.31
CA CYS A 186 -16.53 -17.38 -8.91
C CYS A 186 -17.95 -17.09 -8.41
N ASP A 187 -18.93 -17.71 -9.06
CA ASP A 187 -20.32 -17.70 -8.61
C ASP A 187 -20.46 -18.32 -7.22
#